data_70d4827775733006ccda515535ec769e
#
_entry.id   70d4827775733006ccda515535ec769e
#
_cell.length_a   1.000
_cell.length_b   1.000
_cell.length_c   1.000
_cell.angle_alpha   90.00
_cell.angle_beta   90.00
_cell.angle_gamma   90.00
#
_symmetry.space_group_name_H-M   'P 1'
#
loop_
_entity.id
_entity.type
_entity.pdbx_description
1 polymer ?
#
loop_
_entity_poly.entity_id
_entity_poly.type
_entity_poly.pdbx_seq_one_letter_code
_entity_poly.pdbx_strand_id
1 'polypeptide(L)'
;MSLVTSATCVELLALRPRVYSATRPNGDFYLATQRHAESLGRPSAGAHTVLRCLADREHTHDELVAVAEEQDGDLGVEGVARLLGQLRAGGWLKITVTYQGRALHTLEPLRPPPPPSQEVCSAPVLSRFALLRRDDEGLLLESPRAWCDIRVHDPAVLSVLGSLADPEAGALPAEVAHRVIHDLCWARMAVPTPNTEDTELRLRQWSPHELWFHERSRMGTHAEFGNNYGGTFWARDRFDPLPARPEPFAGPALDLYRPDLAALRRTDPTLTTVLEDRRTIRVPDEDNPITAEQLGEFLYRCARNRGTVVDEGVEYTSRPYPSGGSTYELEVYPLVRHAAGLQPGLYHYESHEHRLRLVRAGSHPAVRRLLNSNVPFEQGPPQVLLVVSARVGRLMWKYEGMPYALVLKHVGVLYQTMYCVATAMGLAPCGLGAGDAEAFTQATGRDPLEECGVAEFALSSRPIEEPPNELARLSARTRQGPPKETP
;
A
#
# COMPACT_ATOMS: atom_id res chain seq x y z
N MET A 1 22.16 -46.17 31.22
CA MET A 1 22.78 -45.08 30.45
C MET A 1 21.92 -44.84 29.24
N SER A 2 20.99 -43.95 29.33
CA SER A 2 20.11 -43.56 28.23
C SER A 2 20.91 -42.65 27.32
N LEU A 3 21.09 -43.04 26.06
CA LEU A 3 21.64 -42.20 25.02
C LEU A 3 20.66 -40.99 24.85
N VAL A 4 21.09 -39.84 25.36
CA VAL A 4 20.47 -38.57 24.99
C VAL A 4 20.80 -38.37 23.54
N THR A 5 19.90 -38.77 22.63
CA THR A 5 19.96 -38.36 21.23
C THR A 5 19.79 -36.84 21.20
N SER A 6 20.89 -36.14 20.86
CA SER A 6 20.88 -34.71 20.59
C SER A 6 19.68 -34.40 19.67
N ALA A 7 18.80 -33.48 20.10
CA ALA A 7 17.63 -33.13 19.34
C ALA A 7 18.03 -32.29 18.12
N THR A 8 18.37 -32.97 17.02
CA THR A 8 18.92 -32.32 15.82
C THR A 8 17.77 -32.02 14.83
N CYS A 9 17.65 -30.76 14.41
CA CYS A 9 16.81 -30.39 13.29
C CYS A 9 17.44 -30.88 12.00
N VAL A 10 16.60 -31.33 11.06
CA VAL A 10 17.02 -31.72 9.70
C VAL A 10 16.51 -30.69 8.70
N GLU A 11 17.38 -30.27 7.78
CA GLU A 11 17.03 -29.42 6.66
C GLU A 11 16.61 -30.27 5.45
N LEU A 12 15.46 -29.97 4.87
CA LEU A 12 15.04 -30.45 3.58
C LEU A 12 15.17 -29.30 2.57
N LEU A 13 15.81 -29.58 1.45
CA LEU A 13 16.14 -28.60 0.41
C LEU A 13 15.35 -28.89 -0.86
N ALA A 14 14.81 -27.84 -1.48
CA ALA A 14 14.21 -27.88 -2.80
C ALA A 14 14.50 -26.57 -3.54
N LEU A 15 14.36 -26.51 -4.84
CA LEU A 15 14.31 -25.23 -5.54
C LEU A 15 13.08 -24.46 -5.11
N ARG A 16 13.24 -23.15 -4.93
CA ARG A 16 12.09 -22.27 -4.62
C ARG A 16 11.07 -22.30 -5.77
N PRO A 17 9.79 -22.02 -5.53
CA PRO A 17 8.77 -21.97 -6.58
C PRO A 17 9.11 -20.98 -7.70
N ARG A 18 8.60 -21.27 -8.92
CA ARG A 18 8.72 -20.37 -10.09
C ARG A 18 10.14 -20.10 -10.54
N VAL A 19 11.04 -21.05 -10.33
CA VAL A 19 12.37 -21.05 -10.93
C VAL A 19 12.27 -21.79 -12.26
N TYR A 20 12.77 -21.14 -13.30
CA TYR A 20 12.94 -21.73 -14.62
C TYR A 20 14.39 -22.12 -14.82
N SER A 21 14.62 -23.26 -15.42
CA SER A 21 15.95 -23.71 -15.80
C SER A 21 16.10 -23.78 -17.31
N ALA A 22 17.29 -23.44 -17.81
CA ALA A 22 17.61 -23.53 -19.23
C ALA A 22 19.09 -23.85 -19.43
N THR A 23 19.37 -24.68 -20.45
CA THR A 23 20.75 -24.92 -20.91
C THR A 23 20.96 -24.20 -22.23
N ARG A 24 22.01 -23.37 -22.33
CA ARG A 24 22.39 -22.69 -23.58
C ARG A 24 23.12 -23.64 -24.52
N PRO A 25 23.21 -23.30 -25.83
CA PRO A 25 23.94 -24.13 -26.81
C PRO A 25 25.43 -24.37 -26.46
N ASN A 26 26.04 -23.48 -25.68
CA ASN A 26 27.40 -23.62 -25.17
C ASN A 26 27.54 -24.59 -23.99
N GLY A 27 26.42 -25.16 -23.51
CA GLY A 27 26.39 -26.09 -22.38
C GLY A 27 26.24 -25.44 -21.01
N ASP A 28 26.20 -24.11 -20.92
CA ASP A 28 25.97 -23.41 -19.63
C ASP A 28 24.55 -23.55 -19.16
N PHE A 29 24.37 -23.94 -17.91
CA PHE A 29 23.08 -24.09 -17.25
C PHE A 29 22.74 -22.82 -16.47
N TYR A 30 21.49 -22.37 -16.60
CA TYR A 30 20.96 -21.17 -15.96
C TYR A 30 19.76 -21.50 -15.12
N LEU A 31 19.69 -20.86 -13.95
CA LEU A 31 18.45 -20.68 -13.20
C LEU A 31 17.96 -19.25 -13.40
N ALA A 32 16.66 -19.09 -13.57
CA ALA A 32 16.06 -17.79 -13.76
C ALA A 32 14.70 -17.70 -13.04
N THR A 33 14.39 -16.51 -12.56
CA THR A 33 13.05 -16.07 -12.24
C THR A 33 12.69 -14.92 -13.19
N GLN A 34 11.53 -14.35 -13.05
CA GLN A 34 11.17 -13.15 -13.83
C GLN A 34 12.09 -11.93 -13.59
N ARG A 35 12.82 -11.90 -12.47
CA ARG A 35 13.64 -10.75 -12.02
C ARG A 35 15.13 -10.98 -12.01
N HIS A 36 15.54 -12.20 -11.94
CA HIS A 36 16.96 -12.56 -11.76
C HIS A 36 17.30 -13.82 -12.53
N ALA A 37 18.47 -13.87 -13.11
CA ALA A 37 19.03 -15.06 -13.75
C ALA A 37 20.48 -15.22 -13.33
N GLU A 38 20.88 -16.46 -13.05
CA GLU A 38 22.24 -16.83 -12.63
C GLU A 38 22.75 -18.00 -13.45
N SER A 39 24.00 -17.92 -13.88
CA SER A 39 24.69 -19.03 -14.54
C SER A 39 25.32 -19.94 -13.49
N LEU A 40 25.03 -21.22 -13.58
CA LEU A 40 25.70 -22.26 -12.78
C LEU A 40 26.90 -22.89 -13.55
N GLY A 41 27.26 -22.32 -14.72
CA GLY A 41 28.30 -22.87 -15.58
C GLY A 41 27.87 -24.19 -16.23
N ARG A 42 28.81 -25.13 -16.36
CA ARG A 42 28.55 -26.48 -16.91
C ARG A 42 28.53 -27.48 -15.78
N PRO A 43 27.37 -27.84 -15.24
CA PRO A 43 27.29 -28.83 -14.16
C PRO A 43 27.68 -30.22 -14.66
N SER A 44 28.27 -31.01 -13.76
CA SER A 44 28.54 -32.43 -14.00
C SER A 44 27.25 -33.27 -14.11
N ALA A 45 27.34 -34.53 -14.45
CA ALA A 45 26.19 -35.44 -14.53
C ALA A 45 25.49 -35.56 -13.18
N GLY A 46 26.25 -35.72 -12.09
CA GLY A 46 25.69 -35.74 -10.73
C GLY A 46 25.03 -34.43 -10.34
N ALA A 47 25.69 -33.29 -10.62
CA ALA A 47 25.10 -31.96 -10.36
C ALA A 47 23.79 -31.71 -11.14
N HIS A 48 23.70 -32.17 -12.39
CA HIS A 48 22.42 -32.12 -13.15
C HIS A 48 21.34 -32.99 -12.52
N THR A 49 21.68 -34.15 -11.99
CA THR A 49 20.73 -35.05 -11.33
C THR A 49 20.26 -34.42 -10.02
N VAL A 50 21.14 -33.83 -9.24
CA VAL A 50 20.80 -33.07 -8.02
C VAL A 50 19.86 -31.92 -8.33
N LEU A 51 20.12 -31.13 -9.39
CA LEU A 51 19.22 -30.05 -9.78
C LEU A 51 17.80 -30.52 -10.15
N ARG A 52 17.70 -31.71 -10.78
CA ARG A 52 16.38 -32.33 -11.07
C ARG A 52 15.67 -32.80 -9.80
N CYS A 53 16.40 -33.43 -8.87
CA CYS A 53 15.88 -33.82 -7.56
C CYS A 53 15.31 -32.61 -6.81
N LEU A 54 16.08 -31.52 -6.73
CA LEU A 54 15.68 -30.28 -6.07
C LEU A 54 14.46 -29.60 -6.73
N ALA A 55 14.26 -29.80 -8.03
CA ALA A 55 13.11 -29.28 -8.76
C ALA A 55 11.84 -30.13 -8.57
N ASP A 56 11.99 -31.42 -8.28
CA ASP A 56 10.87 -32.37 -8.13
C ASP A 56 10.27 -32.34 -6.72
N ARG A 57 11.12 -32.47 -5.68
CA ARG A 57 10.69 -32.52 -4.27
C ARG A 57 11.80 -32.10 -3.31
N GLU A 58 11.46 -32.07 -2.04
CA GLU A 58 12.41 -31.82 -0.95
C GLU A 58 13.30 -33.03 -0.69
N HIS A 59 14.60 -32.77 -0.44
CA HIS A 59 15.62 -33.75 -0.14
C HIS A 59 16.51 -33.30 1.03
N THR A 60 17.02 -34.25 1.79
CA THR A 60 18.10 -34.01 2.73
C THR A 60 19.44 -33.77 1.99
N HIS A 61 20.37 -33.14 2.67
CA HIS A 61 21.73 -32.98 2.15
C HIS A 61 22.37 -34.33 1.79
N ASP A 62 22.23 -35.35 2.67
CA ASP A 62 22.85 -36.65 2.50
C ASP A 62 22.26 -37.42 1.31
N GLU A 63 20.95 -37.32 1.07
CA GLU A 63 20.31 -37.90 -0.13
C GLU A 63 20.88 -37.28 -1.41
N LEU A 64 21.08 -35.95 -1.44
CA LEU A 64 21.64 -35.27 -2.61
C LEU A 64 23.12 -35.63 -2.85
N VAL A 65 23.87 -35.79 -1.78
CA VAL A 65 25.28 -36.26 -1.86
C VAL A 65 25.31 -37.68 -2.44
N ALA A 66 24.49 -38.60 -1.92
CA ALA A 66 24.47 -39.99 -2.40
C ALA A 66 24.13 -40.08 -3.91
N VAL A 67 23.15 -39.25 -4.37
CA VAL A 67 22.77 -39.17 -5.79
C VAL A 67 23.94 -38.70 -6.67
N ALA A 68 24.73 -37.74 -6.22
CA ALA A 68 25.85 -37.22 -6.99
C ALA A 68 27.05 -38.16 -6.97
N GLU A 69 27.31 -38.83 -5.83
CA GLU A 69 28.37 -39.81 -5.67
C GLU A 69 28.15 -41.02 -6.59
N GLU A 70 26.90 -41.47 -6.75
CA GLU A 70 26.53 -42.55 -7.70
C GLU A 70 26.91 -42.20 -9.15
N GLN A 71 26.86 -40.93 -9.54
CA GLN A 71 27.10 -40.49 -10.92
C GLN A 71 28.54 -40.06 -11.19
N ASP A 72 29.19 -39.39 -10.24
CA ASP A 72 30.48 -38.72 -10.41
C ASP A 72 31.55 -39.22 -9.43
N GLY A 73 31.26 -40.24 -8.58
CA GLY A 73 32.15 -40.74 -7.54
C GLY A 73 32.52 -39.65 -6.51
N ASP A 74 33.73 -39.74 -5.92
CA ASP A 74 34.20 -38.81 -4.89
C ASP A 74 34.15 -37.33 -5.35
N LEU A 75 34.32 -37.04 -6.64
CA LEU A 75 34.22 -35.71 -7.21
C LEU A 75 32.77 -35.16 -7.12
N GLY A 76 31.78 -36.04 -7.07
CA GLY A 76 30.39 -35.68 -6.87
C GLY A 76 30.12 -35.04 -5.51
N VAL A 77 30.76 -35.55 -4.46
CA VAL A 77 30.58 -35.05 -3.08
C VAL A 77 31.00 -33.56 -2.98
N GLU A 78 32.23 -33.25 -3.47
CA GLU A 78 32.72 -31.86 -3.49
C GLU A 78 31.90 -30.98 -4.44
N GLY A 79 31.49 -31.54 -5.58
CA GLY A 79 30.63 -30.86 -6.58
C GLY A 79 29.31 -30.43 -6.01
N VAL A 80 28.63 -31.31 -5.27
CA VAL A 80 27.34 -31.01 -4.61
C VAL A 80 27.48 -29.96 -3.53
N ALA A 81 28.48 -30.07 -2.66
CA ALA A 81 28.70 -29.06 -1.61
C ALA A 81 28.86 -27.65 -2.21
N ARG A 82 29.62 -27.53 -3.30
CA ARG A 82 29.79 -26.27 -4.04
C ARG A 82 28.51 -25.80 -4.67
N LEU A 83 27.75 -26.68 -5.34
CA LEU A 83 26.48 -26.37 -5.98
C LEU A 83 25.45 -25.88 -4.95
N LEU A 84 25.26 -26.61 -3.86
CA LEU A 84 24.32 -26.22 -2.80
C LEU A 84 24.71 -24.89 -2.13
N GLY A 85 26.01 -24.67 -1.94
CA GLY A 85 26.55 -23.39 -1.46
C GLY A 85 26.21 -22.23 -2.40
N GLN A 86 26.40 -22.42 -3.72
CA GLN A 86 26.02 -21.42 -4.73
C GLN A 86 24.51 -21.20 -4.77
N LEU A 87 23.71 -22.25 -4.80
CA LEU A 87 22.27 -22.17 -4.79
C LEU A 87 21.73 -21.46 -3.55
N ARG A 88 22.31 -21.76 -2.37
CA ARG A 88 21.94 -21.08 -1.11
C ARG A 88 22.32 -19.60 -1.15
N ALA A 89 23.53 -19.27 -1.57
CA ALA A 89 23.98 -17.88 -1.69
C ALA A 89 23.18 -17.07 -2.71
N GLY A 90 22.74 -17.69 -3.80
CA GLY A 90 21.87 -17.08 -4.81
C GLY A 90 20.40 -16.95 -4.40
N GLY A 91 20.00 -17.54 -3.27
CA GLY A 91 18.59 -17.54 -2.84
C GLY A 91 17.71 -18.44 -3.71
N TRP A 92 18.25 -19.53 -4.24
CA TRP A 92 17.52 -20.47 -5.10
C TRP A 92 16.89 -21.63 -4.32
N LEU A 93 17.34 -21.87 -3.07
CA LEU A 93 16.86 -22.98 -2.24
C LEU A 93 15.78 -22.53 -1.26
N LYS A 94 14.65 -23.19 -1.33
CA LYS A 94 13.65 -23.30 -0.27
C LYS A 94 14.22 -24.26 0.78
N ILE A 95 14.16 -23.91 2.07
CA ILE A 95 14.75 -24.67 3.18
C ILE A 95 13.63 -24.97 4.18
N THR A 96 13.21 -26.24 4.25
CA THR A 96 12.25 -26.70 5.26
C THR A 96 13.00 -27.31 6.45
N VAL A 97 12.79 -26.75 7.63
CA VAL A 97 13.34 -27.23 8.87
C VAL A 97 12.37 -28.22 9.51
N THR A 98 12.86 -29.43 9.79
CA THR A 98 12.06 -30.50 10.41
C THR A 98 12.64 -30.92 11.75
N TYR A 99 11.75 -31.38 12.64
CA TYR A 99 12.11 -31.99 13.91
C TYR A 99 11.28 -33.27 14.14
N GLN A 100 11.94 -34.39 14.41
CA GLN A 100 11.30 -35.71 14.56
C GLN A 100 10.38 -36.07 13.37
N GLY A 101 10.80 -35.75 12.15
CA GLY A 101 10.03 -36.02 10.92
C GLY A 101 8.84 -35.09 10.69
N ARG A 102 8.61 -34.07 11.51
CA ARG A 102 7.57 -33.06 11.35
C ARG A 102 8.17 -31.75 10.84
N ALA A 103 7.60 -31.16 9.82
CA ALA A 103 7.98 -29.84 9.35
C ALA A 103 7.60 -28.79 10.41
N LEU A 104 8.57 -27.96 10.80
CA LEU A 104 8.36 -26.82 11.70
C LEU A 104 8.04 -25.56 10.91
N HIS A 105 8.94 -25.15 10.05
CA HIS A 105 8.83 -23.97 9.20
C HIS A 105 9.66 -24.11 7.94
N THR A 106 9.36 -23.29 6.95
CA THR A 106 10.10 -23.21 5.69
C THR A 106 10.57 -21.79 5.44
N LEU A 107 11.84 -21.60 5.11
CA LEU A 107 12.40 -20.37 4.57
C LEU A 107 12.16 -20.35 3.06
N GLU A 108 11.35 -19.41 2.57
CA GLU A 108 11.00 -19.21 1.17
C GLU A 108 11.73 -17.97 0.62
N PRO A 109 12.88 -18.10 -0.06
CA PRO A 109 13.67 -16.95 -0.48
C PRO A 109 12.95 -16.06 -1.49
N LEU A 110 13.05 -14.76 -1.29
CA LEU A 110 12.58 -13.72 -2.21
C LEU A 110 13.76 -13.10 -2.98
N ARG A 111 14.95 -13.11 -2.35
CA ARG A 111 16.22 -12.56 -2.84
C ARG A 111 17.39 -13.31 -2.21
N PRO A 112 18.62 -13.13 -2.69
CA PRO A 112 19.80 -13.72 -2.08
C PRO A 112 19.88 -13.41 -0.58
N PRO A 113 20.14 -14.40 0.30
CA PRO A 113 20.29 -14.19 1.72
C PRO A 113 21.54 -13.36 2.04
N PRO A 114 21.52 -12.56 3.10
CA PRO A 114 22.75 -12.01 3.65
C PRO A 114 23.62 -13.15 4.23
N PRO A 115 24.93 -12.96 4.39
CA PRO A 115 25.75 -13.88 5.14
C PRO A 115 25.11 -14.17 6.50
N PRO A 116 25.10 -15.43 6.97
CA PRO A 116 24.60 -15.74 8.30
C PRO A 116 25.35 -14.89 9.35
N SER A 117 24.58 -14.19 10.20
CA SER A 117 25.18 -13.45 11.30
C SER A 117 25.72 -14.41 12.34
N GLN A 118 26.96 -14.19 12.78
CA GLN A 118 27.51 -14.89 13.94
C GLN A 118 27.11 -14.26 15.27
N GLU A 119 26.41 -13.13 15.22
CA GLU A 119 25.90 -12.48 16.43
C GLU A 119 24.73 -13.30 17.00
N VAL A 120 24.96 -13.86 18.17
CA VAL A 120 23.93 -14.50 18.96
C VAL A 120 23.00 -13.38 19.48
N CYS A 121 21.77 -13.37 19.01
CA CYS A 121 20.73 -12.49 19.58
C CYS A 121 20.48 -12.91 21.03
N SER A 122 20.96 -12.16 22.01
CA SER A 122 20.88 -12.51 23.42
C SER A 122 19.50 -12.33 24.04
N ALA A 123 18.68 -11.47 23.50
CA ALA A 123 17.30 -11.24 23.92
C ALA A 123 16.45 -10.71 22.74
N PRO A 124 16.24 -11.53 21.70
CA PRO A 124 15.58 -11.07 20.48
C PRO A 124 14.10 -10.75 20.74
N VAL A 125 13.60 -9.80 19.99
CA VAL A 125 12.17 -9.45 19.95
C VAL A 125 11.68 -9.52 18.53
N LEU A 126 10.37 -9.73 18.35
CA LEU A 126 9.76 -9.69 17.03
C LEU A 126 9.95 -8.30 16.42
N SER A 127 10.37 -8.24 15.14
CA SER A 127 10.44 -6.99 14.40
C SER A 127 9.05 -6.36 14.31
N ARG A 128 8.95 -5.06 14.53
CA ARG A 128 7.68 -4.32 14.35
C ARG A 128 7.17 -4.35 12.92
N PHE A 129 8.02 -4.67 11.95
CA PHE A 129 7.65 -4.82 10.55
C PHE A 129 7.23 -6.23 10.16
N ALA A 130 7.36 -7.21 11.05
CA ALA A 130 6.90 -8.57 10.80
C ALA A 130 5.37 -8.64 10.82
N LEU A 131 4.82 -9.38 9.86
CA LEU A 131 3.38 -9.61 9.71
C LEU A 131 3.11 -11.10 9.57
N LEU A 132 2.30 -11.65 10.46
CA LEU A 132 1.77 -13.01 10.34
C LEU A 132 0.39 -12.94 9.67
N ARG A 133 0.24 -13.64 8.55
CA ARG A 133 -1.05 -13.75 7.85
C ARG A 133 -1.33 -15.16 7.37
N ARG A 134 -2.55 -15.43 6.97
CA ARG A 134 -2.94 -16.65 6.27
C ARG A 134 -2.96 -16.41 4.76
N ASP A 135 -2.48 -17.38 3.99
CA ASP A 135 -2.73 -17.55 2.56
C ASP A 135 -3.37 -18.91 2.26
N ASP A 136 -3.41 -19.33 0.99
CA ASP A 136 -4.01 -20.60 0.58
C ASP A 136 -3.23 -21.83 1.07
N GLU A 137 -1.95 -21.67 1.42
CA GLU A 137 -1.07 -22.73 1.91
C GLU A 137 -0.92 -22.75 3.43
N GLY A 138 -1.50 -21.78 4.15
CA GLY A 138 -1.48 -21.74 5.61
C GLY A 138 -0.97 -20.43 6.21
N LEU A 139 -0.13 -20.51 7.26
CA LEU A 139 0.41 -19.34 7.97
C LEU A 139 1.75 -18.92 7.37
N LEU A 140 1.87 -17.64 7.07
CA LEU A 140 3.06 -17.01 6.51
C LEU A 140 3.48 -15.83 7.36
N LEU A 141 4.72 -15.84 7.82
CA LEU A 141 5.37 -14.71 8.47
C LEU A 141 6.26 -13.99 7.43
N GLU A 142 6.01 -12.72 7.23
CA GLU A 142 6.68 -11.90 6.22
C GLU A 142 7.09 -10.53 6.77
N SER A 143 8.08 -9.90 6.13
CA SER A 143 8.53 -8.54 6.46
C SER A 143 9.08 -7.84 5.21
N PRO A 144 8.81 -6.54 4.99
CA PRO A 144 9.39 -5.78 3.88
C PRO A 144 10.91 -5.69 3.96
N ARG A 145 11.51 -6.00 5.11
CA ARG A 145 12.95 -6.01 5.35
C ARG A 145 13.59 -7.39 5.15
N ALA A 146 12.79 -8.44 5.06
CA ALA A 146 13.24 -9.82 4.98
C ALA A 146 13.83 -10.17 3.60
N TRP A 147 14.74 -11.16 3.58
CA TRP A 147 15.22 -11.78 2.35
C TRP A 147 14.41 -13.01 1.95
N CYS A 148 13.62 -13.56 2.89
CA CYS A 148 12.71 -14.68 2.70
C CYS A 148 11.44 -14.47 3.49
N ASP A 149 10.35 -15.12 3.07
CA ASP A 149 9.21 -15.37 3.91
C ASP A 149 9.42 -16.63 4.73
N ILE A 150 8.71 -16.76 5.86
CA ILE A 150 8.75 -17.95 6.71
C ILE A 150 7.37 -18.55 6.79
N ARG A 151 7.20 -19.70 6.15
CA ARG A 151 5.97 -20.48 6.23
C ARG A 151 5.98 -21.32 7.49
N VAL A 152 4.96 -21.18 8.32
CA VAL A 152 4.83 -21.89 9.60
C VAL A 152 3.95 -23.12 9.41
N HIS A 153 4.50 -24.31 9.68
CA HIS A 153 3.80 -25.58 9.57
C HIS A 153 3.35 -26.11 10.92
N ASP A 154 4.22 -26.00 11.96
CA ASP A 154 3.89 -26.48 13.30
C ASP A 154 3.47 -25.32 14.22
N PRO A 155 2.30 -25.40 14.88
CA PRO A 155 1.85 -24.38 15.83
C PRO A 155 2.84 -24.10 16.96
N ALA A 156 3.73 -25.05 17.32
CA ALA A 156 4.76 -24.83 18.31
C ALA A 156 5.75 -23.73 17.94
N VAL A 157 5.95 -23.42 16.64
CA VAL A 157 6.74 -22.28 16.17
C VAL A 157 6.11 -20.95 16.63
N LEU A 158 4.78 -20.87 16.70
CA LEU A 158 4.09 -19.67 17.21
C LEU A 158 4.36 -19.43 18.69
N SER A 159 4.55 -20.51 19.49
CA SER A 159 4.95 -20.36 20.89
C SER A 159 6.33 -19.71 21.03
N VAL A 160 7.25 -20.01 20.10
CA VAL A 160 8.58 -19.38 20.06
C VAL A 160 8.48 -17.88 19.74
N LEU A 161 7.55 -17.47 18.84
CA LEU A 161 7.33 -16.05 18.55
C LEU A 161 6.87 -15.27 19.79
N GLY A 162 6.12 -15.93 20.69
CA GLY A 162 5.66 -15.35 21.97
C GLY A 162 6.72 -15.34 23.07
N SER A 163 7.79 -16.14 22.95
CA SER A 163 8.81 -16.36 23.98
C SER A 163 10.25 -16.18 23.45
N LEU A 164 10.46 -15.29 22.50
CA LEU A 164 11.77 -15.11 21.85
C LEU A 164 12.93 -14.86 22.83
N ALA A 165 12.68 -14.14 23.93
CA ALA A 165 13.67 -13.84 24.96
C ALA A 165 13.92 -15.02 25.93
N ASP A 166 13.01 -16.01 25.97
CA ASP A 166 13.10 -17.19 26.84
C ASP A 166 12.75 -18.46 26.04
N PRO A 167 13.72 -19.03 25.32
CA PRO A 167 13.49 -20.24 24.51
C PRO A 167 12.97 -21.44 25.26
N GLU A 168 13.19 -21.49 26.58
CA GLU A 168 12.75 -22.62 27.43
C GLU A 168 11.27 -22.54 27.80
N ALA A 169 10.66 -21.34 27.69
CA ALA A 169 9.23 -21.15 27.99
C ALA A 169 8.31 -21.66 26.87
N GLY A 170 8.84 -22.02 25.70
CA GLY A 170 8.07 -22.47 24.55
C GLY A 170 7.68 -23.95 24.55
N ALA A 171 6.89 -24.37 23.56
CA ALA A 171 6.46 -25.77 23.40
C ALA A 171 7.51 -26.66 22.73
N LEU A 172 8.63 -26.11 22.23
CA LEU A 172 9.74 -26.82 21.58
C LEU A 172 10.90 -27.02 22.56
N PRO A 173 11.70 -28.08 22.42
CA PRO A 173 12.98 -28.19 23.11
C PRO A 173 13.86 -26.97 22.86
N ALA A 174 14.63 -26.53 23.86
CA ALA A 174 15.44 -25.29 23.77
C ALA A 174 16.35 -25.25 22.53
N GLU A 175 17.01 -26.35 22.17
CA GLU A 175 17.87 -26.44 20.99
C GLU A 175 17.09 -26.20 19.68
N VAL A 176 15.85 -26.72 19.61
CA VAL A 176 14.97 -26.53 18.44
C VAL A 176 14.44 -25.09 18.41
N ALA A 177 14.06 -24.55 19.57
CA ALA A 177 13.63 -23.15 19.68
C ALA A 177 14.76 -22.19 19.28
N HIS A 178 16.00 -22.44 19.67
CA HIS A 178 17.17 -21.68 19.23
C HIS A 178 17.35 -21.70 17.70
N ARG A 179 17.10 -22.84 17.05
CA ARG A 179 17.14 -22.90 15.59
C ARG A 179 16.05 -22.03 14.96
N VAL A 180 14.83 -22.06 15.45
CA VAL A 180 13.73 -21.19 14.99
C VAL A 180 14.10 -19.71 15.18
N ILE A 181 14.62 -19.35 16.36
CA ILE A 181 15.05 -17.97 16.66
C ILE A 181 16.18 -17.52 15.73
N HIS A 182 17.16 -18.38 15.48
CA HIS A 182 18.24 -18.10 14.54
C HIS A 182 17.70 -17.76 13.15
N ASP A 183 16.78 -18.58 12.62
CA ASP A 183 16.21 -18.38 11.30
C ASP A 183 15.34 -17.11 11.25
N LEU A 184 14.59 -16.80 12.31
CA LEU A 184 13.87 -15.53 12.45
C LEU A 184 14.79 -14.31 12.45
N CYS A 185 15.91 -14.35 13.17
CA CYS A 185 16.91 -13.28 13.18
C CYS A 185 17.58 -13.14 11.81
N TRP A 186 17.97 -14.25 11.18
CA TRP A 186 18.58 -14.26 9.85
C TRP A 186 17.64 -13.72 8.78
N ALA A 187 16.34 -14.06 8.87
CA ALA A 187 15.31 -13.52 8.01
C ALA A 187 14.92 -12.06 8.35
N ARG A 188 15.47 -11.47 9.43
CA ARG A 188 15.07 -10.15 9.95
C ARG A 188 13.59 -10.07 10.37
N MET A 189 12.99 -11.19 10.73
CA MET A 189 11.69 -11.26 11.37
C MET A 189 11.80 -11.00 12.87
N ALA A 190 12.96 -11.28 13.47
CA ALA A 190 13.31 -10.85 14.82
C ALA A 190 14.56 -9.96 14.79
N VAL A 191 14.68 -9.09 15.79
CA VAL A 191 15.79 -8.14 15.97
C VAL A 191 16.44 -8.33 17.34
N PRO A 192 17.75 -8.01 17.49
CA PRO A 192 18.51 -8.31 18.71
C PRO A 192 17.94 -7.65 19.97
N THR A 193 17.38 -6.46 19.86
CA THR A 193 16.79 -5.73 20.99
C THR A 193 15.62 -4.86 20.53
N PRO A 194 14.69 -4.48 21.42
CA PRO A 194 13.59 -3.56 21.09
C PRO A 194 14.06 -2.24 20.48
N ASN A 195 15.22 -1.74 20.93
CA ASN A 195 15.74 -0.45 20.49
C ASN A 195 16.37 -0.48 19.08
N THR A 196 16.65 -1.66 18.50
CA THR A 196 17.33 -1.78 17.21
C THR A 196 16.61 -1.00 16.08
N GLU A 197 15.29 -0.98 16.11
CA GLU A 197 14.48 -0.32 15.07
C GLU A 197 14.08 1.12 15.45
N ASP A 198 14.29 1.55 16.70
CA ASP A 198 13.91 2.87 17.18
C ASP A 198 15.07 3.89 17.21
N THR A 199 16.32 3.43 17.20
CA THR A 199 17.50 4.30 17.25
C THR A 199 17.97 4.77 15.88
N GLU A 200 17.59 4.13 14.81
CA GLU A 200 17.92 4.52 13.45
C GLU A 200 16.78 5.29 12.79
N LEU A 201 16.98 6.58 12.46
CA LEU A 201 15.96 7.41 11.82
C LEU A 201 15.37 6.76 10.56
N ARG A 202 16.23 6.11 9.74
CA ARG A 202 15.76 5.43 8.51
C ARG A 202 14.74 4.30 8.76
N LEU A 203 14.69 3.75 9.97
CA LEU A 203 13.71 2.73 10.38
C LEU A 203 12.58 3.36 11.20
N ARG A 204 12.93 4.26 12.13
CA ARG A 204 11.97 4.89 13.04
C ARG A 204 10.91 5.73 12.34
N GLN A 205 11.26 6.38 11.21
CA GLN A 205 10.36 7.22 10.43
C GLN A 205 9.21 6.45 9.75
N TRP A 206 9.34 5.13 9.57
CA TRP A 206 8.28 4.31 8.99
C TRP A 206 7.40 3.70 10.07
N SER A 207 6.09 3.83 9.94
CA SER A 207 5.17 2.92 10.63
C SER A 207 5.14 1.56 9.91
N PRO A 208 4.79 0.46 10.60
CA PRO A 208 4.73 -0.86 9.98
C PRO A 208 3.85 -0.92 8.74
N HIS A 209 2.62 -0.38 8.83
CA HIS A 209 1.66 -0.40 7.74
C HIS A 209 2.05 0.50 6.55
N GLU A 210 2.74 1.64 6.80
CA GLU A 210 3.24 2.49 5.70
C GLU A 210 4.35 1.81 4.91
N LEU A 211 5.32 1.16 5.59
CA LEU A 211 6.38 0.43 4.91
C LEU A 211 5.82 -0.77 4.13
N TRP A 212 4.85 -1.49 4.70
CA TRP A 212 4.13 -2.55 4.00
C TRP A 212 3.35 -2.03 2.80
N PHE A 213 2.63 -0.93 2.95
CA PHE A 213 1.89 -0.32 1.85
C PHE A 213 2.82 0.12 0.73
N HIS A 214 3.96 0.75 1.07
CA HIS A 214 4.99 1.12 0.09
C HIS A 214 5.48 -0.10 -0.69
N GLU A 215 5.89 -1.17 0.00
CA GLU A 215 6.44 -2.39 -0.60
C GLU A 215 5.40 -3.08 -1.51
N ARG A 216 4.16 -3.23 -1.05
CA ARG A 216 3.09 -3.93 -1.77
C ARG A 216 2.52 -3.11 -2.93
N SER A 217 2.49 -1.79 -2.81
CA SER A 217 1.93 -0.89 -3.85
C SER A 217 2.91 -0.54 -4.96
N ARG A 218 4.15 -0.99 -4.86
CA ARG A 218 5.20 -0.87 -5.87
C ARG A 218 5.62 -2.28 -6.27
N MET A 219 6.32 -2.41 -7.37
CA MET A 219 6.91 -3.71 -7.75
C MET A 219 8.12 -4.04 -6.86
N GLY A 220 7.86 -4.17 -5.55
CA GLY A 220 8.83 -4.56 -4.53
C GLY A 220 9.13 -6.05 -4.54
N THR A 221 9.84 -6.52 -3.51
CA THR A 221 10.32 -7.90 -3.41
C THR A 221 9.17 -8.92 -3.37
N HIS A 222 8.04 -8.57 -2.73
CA HIS A 222 6.87 -9.42 -2.58
C HIS A 222 5.86 -9.35 -3.75
N ALA A 223 6.08 -8.47 -4.73
CA ALA A 223 5.25 -8.39 -5.92
C ALA A 223 5.91 -9.18 -7.07
N GLU A 224 5.26 -10.22 -7.55
CA GLU A 224 5.69 -10.96 -8.73
C GLU A 224 5.08 -10.36 -10.00
N PHE A 225 5.90 -10.17 -11.02
CA PHE A 225 5.46 -9.63 -12.30
C PHE A 225 4.47 -10.60 -12.97
N GLY A 226 3.32 -10.08 -13.40
CA GLY A 226 2.29 -10.85 -14.09
C GLY A 226 1.32 -11.59 -13.17
N ASN A 227 1.58 -11.65 -11.86
CA ASN A 227 0.68 -12.24 -10.87
C ASN A 227 0.42 -11.22 -9.77
N ASN A 228 -0.85 -11.02 -9.42
CA ASN A 228 -1.35 -10.17 -8.35
C ASN A 228 -0.80 -8.72 -8.30
N TYR A 229 -0.34 -8.18 -9.45
CA TYR A 229 0.11 -6.80 -9.55
C TYR A 229 -0.25 -6.15 -10.88
N GLY A 230 -0.83 -4.94 -10.85
CA GLY A 230 -1.21 -4.19 -12.04
C GLY A 230 -2.60 -4.52 -12.56
N GLY A 231 -2.85 -4.29 -13.84
CA GLY A 231 -4.15 -4.53 -14.48
C GLY A 231 -4.38 -6.01 -14.83
N THR A 232 -4.63 -6.82 -13.82
CA THR A 232 -4.80 -8.28 -13.95
C THR A 232 -6.21 -8.69 -14.35
N PHE A 233 -7.21 -7.82 -14.14
CA PHE A 233 -8.63 -8.12 -14.32
C PHE A 233 -9.09 -9.37 -13.53
N TRP A 234 -8.52 -9.57 -12.34
CA TRP A 234 -8.71 -10.76 -11.50
C TRP A 234 -10.16 -11.05 -11.15
N ALA A 235 -11.02 -10.03 -11.12
CA ALA A 235 -12.43 -10.15 -10.78
C ALA A 235 -13.32 -10.49 -11.99
N ARG A 236 -12.80 -10.46 -13.22
CA ARG A 236 -13.54 -10.83 -14.43
C ARG A 236 -14.06 -12.27 -14.29
N ASP A 237 -15.28 -12.51 -14.74
CA ASP A 237 -15.98 -13.80 -14.65
C ASP A 237 -16.28 -14.29 -13.20
N ARG A 238 -15.97 -13.48 -12.18
CA ARG A 238 -16.26 -13.77 -10.77
C ARG A 238 -17.23 -12.79 -10.16
N PHE A 239 -17.08 -11.51 -10.50
CA PHE A 239 -17.88 -10.40 -9.96
C PHE A 239 -18.20 -9.42 -11.08
N ASP A 240 -19.43 -8.92 -11.08
CA ASP A 240 -19.83 -7.88 -12.02
C ASP A 240 -19.06 -6.57 -11.72
N PRO A 241 -18.64 -5.82 -12.77
CA PRO A 241 -18.02 -4.52 -12.58
C PRO A 241 -19.04 -3.51 -12.03
N LEU A 242 -18.61 -2.68 -11.09
CA LEU A 242 -19.46 -1.62 -10.56
C LEU A 242 -19.81 -0.59 -11.64
N PRO A 243 -21.07 -0.11 -11.72
CA PRO A 243 -21.46 0.94 -12.65
C PRO A 243 -20.71 2.24 -12.35
N ALA A 244 -20.47 3.04 -13.39
CA ALA A 244 -19.82 4.35 -13.25
C ALA A 244 -20.64 5.31 -12.41
N ARG A 245 -21.97 5.24 -12.54
CA ARG A 245 -22.91 6.02 -11.75
C ARG A 245 -23.28 5.27 -10.47
N PRO A 246 -23.04 5.86 -9.28
CA PRO A 246 -23.48 5.25 -8.03
C PRO A 246 -25.01 5.35 -7.88
N GLU A 247 -25.58 4.49 -7.04
CA GLU A 247 -26.97 4.61 -6.62
C GLU A 247 -27.22 5.96 -5.92
N PRO A 248 -28.23 6.73 -6.38
CA PRO A 248 -28.52 8.04 -5.83
C PRO A 248 -29.07 7.95 -4.40
N PHE A 249 -28.74 8.92 -3.57
CA PHE A 249 -29.38 9.08 -2.26
C PHE A 249 -30.85 9.48 -2.39
N ALA A 250 -31.66 9.18 -1.38
CA ALA A 250 -33.10 9.46 -1.40
C ALA A 250 -33.46 10.95 -1.25
N GLY A 251 -32.51 11.80 -0.83
CA GLY A 251 -32.76 13.22 -0.58
C GLY A 251 -33.06 14.03 -1.85
N PRO A 252 -33.54 15.27 -1.70
CA PRO A 252 -33.87 16.16 -2.83
C PRO A 252 -32.60 16.48 -3.64
N ALA A 253 -32.76 16.63 -4.96
CA ALA A 253 -31.75 17.07 -5.89
C ALA A 253 -31.92 18.55 -6.22
N LEU A 254 -30.77 19.21 -6.45
CA LEU A 254 -30.68 20.61 -6.90
C LEU A 254 -29.78 20.67 -8.12
N ASP A 255 -30.31 21.13 -9.24
CA ASP A 255 -29.53 21.36 -10.45
C ASP A 255 -28.55 22.53 -10.25
N LEU A 256 -27.33 22.37 -10.77
CA LEU A 256 -26.28 23.37 -10.62
C LEU A 256 -26.10 24.20 -11.90
N TYR A 257 -25.57 25.40 -11.71
CA TYR A 257 -25.16 26.26 -12.81
C TYR A 257 -24.11 25.59 -13.68
N ARG A 258 -24.28 25.69 -15.01
CA ARG A 258 -23.36 25.17 -16.03
C ARG A 258 -22.70 26.33 -16.73
N PRO A 259 -21.36 26.51 -16.60
CA PRO A 259 -20.66 27.61 -17.24
C PRO A 259 -20.56 27.42 -18.75
N ASP A 260 -20.47 28.53 -19.47
CA ASP A 260 -20.10 28.55 -20.89
C ASP A 260 -18.60 28.31 -21.04
N LEU A 261 -18.20 27.07 -21.33
CA LEU A 261 -16.82 26.72 -21.54
C LEU A 261 -16.17 27.42 -22.73
N ALA A 262 -16.94 27.85 -23.74
CA ALA A 262 -16.39 28.59 -24.87
C ALA A 262 -16.06 30.04 -24.47
N ALA A 263 -16.87 30.64 -23.59
CA ALA A 263 -16.54 31.93 -23.00
C ALA A 263 -15.31 31.82 -22.07
N LEU A 264 -15.28 30.83 -21.18
CA LEU A 264 -14.16 30.62 -20.25
C LEU A 264 -12.83 30.42 -20.97
N ARG A 265 -12.79 29.72 -22.09
CA ARG A 265 -11.56 29.57 -22.91
C ARG A 265 -10.97 30.91 -23.38
N ARG A 266 -11.76 31.97 -23.42
CA ARG A 266 -11.30 33.29 -23.82
C ARG A 266 -10.98 34.21 -22.65
N THR A 267 -11.58 33.97 -21.50
CA THR A 267 -11.50 34.87 -20.35
C THR A 267 -10.69 34.32 -19.18
N ASP A 268 -10.50 33.00 -19.11
CA ASP A 268 -9.68 32.40 -18.06
C ASP A 268 -8.22 32.91 -18.13
N PRO A 269 -7.56 33.05 -16.98
CA PRO A 269 -6.14 33.36 -16.94
C PRO A 269 -5.34 32.25 -17.63
N THR A 270 -4.14 32.59 -18.11
CA THR A 270 -3.24 31.59 -18.72
C THR A 270 -2.83 30.52 -17.71
N LEU A 271 -2.46 29.33 -18.20
CA LEU A 271 -1.96 28.27 -17.32
C LEU A 271 -0.76 28.74 -16.47
N THR A 272 0.17 29.50 -17.06
CA THR A 272 1.31 30.06 -16.33
C THR A 272 0.86 30.94 -15.18
N THR A 273 -0.08 31.87 -15.43
CA THR A 273 -0.64 32.72 -14.37
C THR A 273 -1.27 31.89 -13.24
N VAL A 274 -2.08 30.88 -13.60
CA VAL A 274 -2.74 30.02 -12.60
C VAL A 274 -1.71 29.27 -11.75
N LEU A 275 -0.66 28.71 -12.36
CA LEU A 275 0.35 27.95 -11.63
C LEU A 275 1.19 28.83 -10.71
N GLU A 276 1.58 30.04 -11.16
CA GLU A 276 2.38 30.98 -10.37
C GLU A 276 1.56 31.63 -9.23
N ASP A 277 0.28 31.92 -9.46
CA ASP A 277 -0.59 32.57 -8.47
C ASP A 277 -1.27 31.58 -7.51
N ARG A 278 -1.23 30.27 -7.83
CA ARG A 278 -1.81 29.22 -6.98
C ARG A 278 -1.21 29.25 -5.59
N ARG A 279 -2.06 29.37 -4.58
CA ARG A 279 -1.66 29.28 -3.18
C ARG A 279 -2.77 28.65 -2.32
N THR A 280 -2.41 28.19 -1.14
CA THR A 280 -3.35 27.73 -0.11
C THR A 280 -3.86 28.93 0.67
N ILE A 281 -5.18 29.10 0.69
CA ILE A 281 -5.85 30.19 1.44
C ILE A 281 -6.78 29.56 2.45
N ARG A 282 -6.54 29.82 3.74
CA ARG A 282 -7.27 29.19 4.86
C ARG A 282 -8.29 30.14 5.53
N VAL A 283 -8.31 31.38 5.12
CA VAL A 283 -9.19 32.41 5.68
C VAL A 283 -10.30 32.67 4.67
N PRO A 284 -11.58 32.41 5.03
CA PRO A 284 -12.71 32.75 4.18
C PRO A 284 -13.08 34.24 4.31
N ASP A 285 -13.74 34.78 3.29
CA ASP A 285 -14.52 36.01 3.40
C ASP A 285 -15.93 35.66 3.90
N GLU A 286 -16.16 35.78 5.20
CA GLU A 286 -17.45 35.41 5.81
C GLU A 286 -18.58 36.40 5.47
N ASP A 287 -18.24 37.64 5.13
CA ASP A 287 -19.21 38.67 4.75
C ASP A 287 -19.76 38.44 3.33
N ASN A 288 -18.94 37.84 2.46
CA ASN A 288 -19.29 37.52 1.07
C ASN A 288 -19.06 36.00 0.82
N PRO A 289 -19.93 35.12 1.34
CA PRO A 289 -19.72 33.70 1.22
C PRO A 289 -19.79 33.20 -0.23
N ILE A 290 -19.14 32.08 -0.51
CA ILE A 290 -19.24 31.40 -1.80
C ILE A 290 -20.70 31.17 -2.20
N THR A 291 -21.02 31.35 -3.48
CA THR A 291 -22.39 31.17 -3.97
C THR A 291 -22.64 29.76 -4.50
N ALA A 292 -23.93 29.38 -4.59
CA ALA A 292 -24.34 28.13 -5.26
C ALA A 292 -23.88 28.07 -6.73
N GLU A 293 -23.87 29.21 -7.42
CA GLU A 293 -23.39 29.34 -8.80
C GLU A 293 -21.88 29.09 -8.89
N GLN A 294 -21.07 29.72 -8.03
CA GLN A 294 -19.63 29.50 -7.96
C GLN A 294 -19.29 28.04 -7.61
N LEU A 295 -19.99 27.43 -6.64
CA LEU A 295 -19.80 26.02 -6.33
C LEU A 295 -20.18 25.13 -7.51
N GLY A 296 -21.27 25.44 -8.20
CA GLY A 296 -21.69 24.73 -9.41
C GLY A 296 -20.64 24.80 -10.51
N GLU A 297 -20.17 26.00 -10.84
CA GLU A 297 -19.09 26.18 -11.83
C GLU A 297 -17.82 25.41 -11.44
N PHE A 298 -17.40 25.52 -10.18
CA PHE A 298 -16.22 24.83 -9.66
C PHE A 298 -16.33 23.31 -9.85
N LEU A 299 -17.43 22.69 -9.42
CA LEU A 299 -17.66 21.25 -9.56
C LEU A 299 -17.74 20.81 -11.02
N TYR A 300 -18.38 21.63 -11.88
CA TYR A 300 -18.44 21.38 -13.31
C TYR A 300 -17.05 21.33 -13.95
N ARG A 301 -16.22 22.31 -13.63
CA ARG A 301 -14.87 22.41 -14.16
C ARG A 301 -13.93 21.32 -13.64
N CYS A 302 -14.11 20.88 -12.37
CA CYS A 302 -13.22 19.90 -11.74
C CYS A 302 -13.63 18.46 -11.98
N ALA A 303 -14.93 18.12 -11.85
CA ALA A 303 -15.33 16.74 -11.59
C ALA A 303 -16.51 16.21 -12.40
N ARG A 304 -17.10 17.00 -13.32
CA ARG A 304 -18.21 16.50 -14.15
C ARG A 304 -17.85 15.28 -14.97
N ASN A 305 -18.82 14.41 -15.23
CA ASN A 305 -18.67 13.39 -16.26
C ASN A 305 -18.77 14.06 -17.66
N ARG A 306 -17.81 13.79 -18.54
CA ARG A 306 -17.78 14.28 -19.92
C ARG A 306 -18.31 13.27 -20.92
N GLY A 307 -18.45 12.01 -20.50
CA GLY A 307 -18.95 10.91 -21.32
C GLY A 307 -18.64 9.57 -20.70
N THR A 308 -19.44 8.57 -21.08
CA THR A 308 -19.29 7.18 -20.66
C THR A 308 -19.30 6.29 -21.89
N VAL A 309 -18.39 5.30 -21.92
CA VAL A 309 -18.32 4.25 -22.94
C VAL A 309 -18.39 2.91 -22.24
N VAL A 310 -19.14 1.98 -22.81
CA VAL A 310 -19.19 0.60 -22.32
C VAL A 310 -18.36 -0.29 -23.23
N ASP A 311 -17.43 -1.03 -22.65
CA ASP A 311 -16.62 -2.00 -23.37
C ASP A 311 -16.55 -3.29 -22.54
N GLU A 312 -16.92 -4.42 -23.16
CA GLU A 312 -17.03 -5.74 -22.51
C GLU A 312 -17.80 -5.72 -21.16
N GLY A 313 -18.87 -4.93 -21.08
CA GLY A 313 -19.69 -4.78 -19.88
C GLY A 313 -19.13 -3.85 -18.82
N VAL A 314 -17.94 -3.30 -19.02
CA VAL A 314 -17.32 -2.33 -18.11
C VAL A 314 -17.60 -0.90 -18.58
N GLU A 315 -18.09 -0.05 -17.67
CA GLU A 315 -18.32 1.37 -17.94
C GLU A 315 -17.05 2.17 -17.68
N TYR A 316 -16.49 2.76 -18.72
CA TYR A 316 -15.38 3.71 -18.69
C TYR A 316 -15.90 5.12 -18.83
N THR A 317 -15.38 6.05 -18.02
CA THR A 317 -15.84 7.45 -18.00
C THR A 317 -14.70 8.40 -18.33
N SER A 318 -15.06 9.68 -18.61
CA SER A 318 -14.11 10.76 -18.78
C SER A 318 -14.47 11.92 -17.88
N ARG A 319 -13.49 12.40 -17.08
CA ARG A 319 -13.65 13.60 -16.25
C ARG A 319 -12.53 14.61 -16.54
N PRO A 320 -12.56 15.85 -16.02
CA PRO A 320 -11.53 16.86 -16.26
C PRO A 320 -10.12 16.50 -15.74
N TYR A 321 -10.03 15.65 -14.72
CA TYR A 321 -8.77 15.10 -14.21
C TYR A 321 -8.54 13.68 -14.75
N PRO A 322 -7.29 13.17 -14.83
CA PRO A 322 -7.00 11.80 -15.28
C PRO A 322 -7.27 10.77 -14.17
N SER A 323 -7.60 9.54 -14.59
CA SER A 323 -7.70 8.36 -13.72
C SER A 323 -7.09 7.14 -14.41
N GLY A 324 -6.47 6.25 -13.65
CA GLY A 324 -5.92 4.99 -14.13
C GLY A 324 -6.98 4.13 -14.80
N GLY A 325 -6.75 3.79 -16.08
CA GLY A 325 -7.67 2.96 -16.86
C GLY A 325 -9.07 3.52 -17.04
N SER A 326 -9.27 4.83 -16.92
CA SER A 326 -10.57 5.52 -17.07
C SER A 326 -11.68 4.99 -16.15
N THR A 327 -11.30 4.49 -14.95
CA THR A 327 -12.24 3.89 -13.99
C THR A 327 -12.98 4.94 -13.16
N TYR A 328 -12.32 6.05 -12.82
CA TYR A 328 -12.88 7.19 -12.08
C TYR A 328 -13.70 6.78 -10.85
N GLU A 329 -13.00 6.24 -9.86
CA GLU A 329 -13.54 5.73 -8.61
C GLU A 329 -13.89 6.83 -7.61
N LEU A 330 -13.36 8.07 -7.80
CA LEU A 330 -13.57 9.15 -6.85
C LEU A 330 -14.95 9.79 -6.99
N GLU A 331 -15.64 9.98 -5.87
CA GLU A 331 -16.88 10.73 -5.74
C GLU A 331 -16.64 11.97 -4.87
N VAL A 332 -17.40 13.02 -5.09
CA VAL A 332 -17.25 14.29 -4.37
C VAL A 332 -18.52 14.60 -3.56
N TYR A 333 -18.33 14.89 -2.28
CA TYR A 333 -19.38 15.20 -1.34
C TYR A 333 -19.18 16.61 -0.77
N PRO A 334 -19.81 17.64 -1.35
CA PRO A 334 -19.78 18.98 -0.77
C PRO A 334 -20.53 19.01 0.57
N LEU A 335 -19.82 19.29 1.67
CA LEU A 335 -20.35 19.64 2.96
C LEU A 335 -20.45 21.17 3.01
N VAL A 336 -21.63 21.71 2.86
CA VAL A 336 -21.91 23.14 2.86
C VAL A 336 -22.19 23.59 4.30
N ARG A 337 -21.32 24.45 4.83
CA ARG A 337 -21.55 25.17 6.09
C ARG A 337 -22.25 26.51 5.83
N HIS A 338 -21.72 27.28 4.89
CA HIS A 338 -22.18 28.61 4.56
C HIS A 338 -21.97 28.90 3.07
N ALA A 339 -23.02 28.96 2.31
CA ALA A 339 -22.99 29.34 0.91
C ALA A 339 -24.28 30.07 0.52
N ALA A 340 -24.15 31.16 -0.20
CA ALA A 340 -25.33 31.90 -0.66
C ALA A 340 -26.14 31.06 -1.66
N GLY A 341 -27.44 30.88 -1.36
CA GLY A 341 -28.34 30.08 -2.19
C GLY A 341 -28.34 28.58 -1.93
N LEU A 342 -27.59 28.08 -0.91
CA LEU A 342 -27.61 26.67 -0.49
C LEU A 342 -27.90 26.54 1.00
N GLN A 343 -28.66 25.52 1.36
CA GLN A 343 -28.86 25.16 2.77
C GLN A 343 -27.64 24.40 3.31
N PRO A 344 -27.29 24.59 4.61
CA PRO A 344 -26.24 23.81 5.24
C PRO A 344 -26.54 22.29 5.22
N GLY A 345 -25.57 21.47 4.78
CA GLY A 345 -25.77 20.03 4.68
C GLY A 345 -24.61 19.34 3.97
N LEU A 346 -24.61 18.02 4.05
CA LEU A 346 -23.77 17.16 3.24
C LEU A 346 -24.53 16.76 1.99
N TYR A 347 -23.94 17.01 0.84
CA TYR A 347 -24.48 16.68 -0.47
C TYR A 347 -23.59 15.68 -1.19
N HIS A 348 -24.17 14.87 -2.08
CA HIS A 348 -23.45 14.12 -3.09
C HIS A 348 -23.49 14.87 -4.41
N TYR A 349 -22.35 15.04 -5.07
CA TYR A 349 -22.28 15.62 -6.40
C TYR A 349 -22.52 14.55 -7.47
N GLU A 350 -23.71 14.53 -8.06
CA GLU A 350 -24.07 13.65 -9.18
C GLU A 350 -23.41 14.18 -10.47
N SER A 351 -22.22 13.68 -10.76
CA SER A 351 -21.35 14.20 -11.83
C SER A 351 -21.89 14.01 -13.25
N HIS A 352 -22.79 13.05 -13.47
CA HIS A 352 -23.43 12.77 -14.76
C HIS A 352 -24.50 13.81 -15.10
N GLU A 353 -25.31 14.20 -14.13
CA GLU A 353 -26.39 15.18 -14.29
C GLU A 353 -25.96 16.59 -13.95
N HIS A 354 -24.83 16.75 -13.27
CA HIS A 354 -24.36 18.02 -12.73
C HIS A 354 -25.37 18.64 -11.76
N ARG A 355 -25.61 17.95 -10.65
CA ARG A 355 -26.51 18.38 -9.59
C ARG A 355 -26.02 17.94 -8.21
N LEU A 356 -26.50 18.62 -7.18
CA LEU A 356 -26.30 18.21 -5.78
C LEU A 356 -27.51 17.43 -5.29
N ARG A 357 -27.26 16.34 -4.59
CA ARG A 357 -28.29 15.60 -3.88
C ARG A 357 -28.00 15.63 -2.39
N LEU A 358 -28.99 16.08 -1.60
CA LEU A 358 -28.86 16.14 -0.16
C LEU A 358 -28.71 14.72 0.42
N VAL A 359 -27.65 14.48 1.18
CA VAL A 359 -27.39 13.25 1.91
C VAL A 359 -27.83 13.37 3.36
N ARG A 360 -27.41 14.46 4.02
CA ARG A 360 -27.73 14.75 5.44
C ARG A 360 -27.82 16.24 5.68
N ALA A 361 -28.72 16.64 6.57
CA ALA A 361 -28.81 18.04 7.00
C ALA A 361 -27.55 18.45 7.82
N GLY A 362 -27.18 19.71 7.76
CA GLY A 362 -26.02 20.28 8.46
C GLY A 362 -26.09 20.16 9.99
N SER A 363 -27.29 20.01 10.56
CA SER A 363 -27.51 19.79 11.99
C SER A 363 -27.17 18.36 12.47
N HIS A 364 -26.97 17.40 11.55
CA HIS A 364 -26.67 16.03 11.92
C HIS A 364 -25.30 15.91 12.63
N PRO A 365 -25.16 15.13 13.74
CA PRO A 365 -23.92 15.05 14.51
C PRO A 365 -22.69 14.65 13.69
N ALA A 366 -22.82 13.64 12.81
CA ALA A 366 -21.71 13.19 11.96
C ALA A 366 -21.27 14.25 10.95
N VAL A 367 -22.21 15.07 10.41
CA VAL A 367 -21.88 16.18 9.50
C VAL A 367 -21.11 17.26 10.24
N ARG A 368 -21.50 17.59 11.47
CA ARG A 368 -20.74 18.54 12.31
C ARG A 368 -19.37 18.00 12.71
N ARG A 369 -19.26 16.69 13.00
CA ARG A 369 -17.99 16.04 13.29
C ARG A 369 -17.04 16.11 12.08
N LEU A 370 -17.52 15.80 10.85
CA LEU A 370 -16.76 15.97 9.61
C LEU A 370 -16.23 17.39 9.43
N LEU A 371 -17.10 18.38 9.62
CA LEU A 371 -16.72 19.78 9.43
C LEU A 371 -15.62 20.24 10.41
N ASN A 372 -15.63 19.71 11.64
CA ASN A 372 -14.72 20.09 12.71
C ASN A 372 -13.47 19.18 12.81
N SER A 373 -13.41 18.09 12.05
CA SER A 373 -12.30 17.14 12.10
C SER A 373 -10.97 17.68 11.53
N ASN A 374 -11.05 18.77 10.75
CA ASN A 374 -9.93 19.39 10.08
C ASN A 374 -9.55 20.70 10.76
N VAL A 375 -8.64 20.67 11.71
CA VAL A 375 -8.31 21.74 12.66
C VAL A 375 -7.29 22.81 12.20
N PRO A 376 -6.81 22.93 10.95
CA PRO A 376 -5.82 23.98 10.65
C PRO A 376 -6.41 25.36 10.34
N PHE A 377 -7.70 25.59 10.61
CA PHE A 377 -8.35 26.86 10.36
C PHE A 377 -8.42 27.68 11.64
N GLU A 378 -7.50 28.61 11.83
CA GLU A 378 -7.44 29.52 12.98
C GLU A 378 -8.69 30.41 13.13
N GLN A 379 -9.46 30.57 12.03
CA GLN A 379 -10.66 31.44 11.98
C GLN A 379 -11.96 30.65 11.76
N GLY A 380 -11.98 29.37 12.12
CA GLY A 380 -13.15 28.52 12.00
C GLY A 380 -13.16 27.65 10.73
N PRO A 381 -14.15 26.74 10.61
CA PRO A 381 -14.22 25.78 9.50
C PRO A 381 -14.51 26.48 8.15
N PRO A 382 -14.14 25.84 7.02
CA PRO A 382 -14.35 26.41 5.69
C PRO A 382 -15.84 26.60 5.39
N GLN A 383 -16.16 27.44 4.42
CA GLN A 383 -17.54 27.64 3.94
C GLN A 383 -18.08 26.36 3.28
N VAL A 384 -17.25 25.67 2.52
CA VAL A 384 -17.54 24.36 1.92
C VAL A 384 -16.35 23.44 2.15
N LEU A 385 -16.61 22.23 2.68
CA LEU A 385 -15.64 21.15 2.75
C LEU A 385 -16.01 20.10 1.71
N LEU A 386 -15.17 19.89 0.71
CA LEU A 386 -15.34 18.84 -0.29
C LEU A 386 -14.71 17.56 0.26
N VAL A 387 -15.55 16.63 0.73
CA VAL A 387 -15.08 15.29 1.09
C VAL A 387 -15.01 14.46 -0.19
N VAL A 388 -13.87 13.86 -0.43
CA VAL A 388 -13.66 12.96 -1.57
C VAL A 388 -13.65 11.53 -1.06
N SER A 389 -14.50 10.70 -1.62
CA SER A 389 -14.51 9.27 -1.36
C SER A 389 -14.01 8.47 -2.56
N ALA A 390 -13.68 7.22 -2.32
CA ALA A 390 -13.34 6.25 -3.36
C ALA A 390 -14.31 5.07 -3.32
N ARG A 391 -14.99 4.81 -4.44
CA ARG A 391 -15.74 3.57 -4.70
C ARG A 391 -14.71 2.52 -5.13
N VAL A 392 -14.09 1.88 -4.13
CA VAL A 392 -12.86 1.09 -4.32
C VAL A 392 -13.02 -0.05 -5.32
N GLY A 393 -14.21 -0.65 -5.39
CA GLY A 393 -14.52 -1.72 -6.34
C GLY A 393 -14.40 -1.33 -7.81
N ARG A 394 -14.58 -0.03 -8.15
CA ARG A 394 -14.35 0.47 -9.53
C ARG A 394 -12.92 0.23 -10.01
N LEU A 395 -11.95 0.35 -9.09
CA LEU A 395 -10.52 0.24 -9.38
C LEU A 395 -9.99 -1.14 -9.01
N MET A 396 -10.37 -1.67 -7.83
CA MET A 396 -9.91 -2.95 -7.32
C MET A 396 -10.43 -4.15 -8.12
N TRP A 397 -11.55 -4.02 -8.84
CA TRP A 397 -12.05 -5.02 -9.76
C TRP A 397 -11.03 -5.33 -10.88
N LYS A 398 -10.30 -4.30 -11.33
CA LYS A 398 -9.34 -4.38 -12.45
C LYS A 398 -7.91 -4.59 -11.99
N TYR A 399 -7.52 -3.97 -10.88
CA TYR A 399 -6.12 -3.88 -10.46
C TYR A 399 -5.87 -4.64 -9.16
N GLU A 400 -4.68 -5.24 -9.06
CA GLU A 400 -4.14 -5.85 -7.84
C GLU A 400 -2.82 -5.20 -7.43
N GLY A 401 -2.48 -5.32 -6.14
CA GLY A 401 -1.23 -4.83 -5.54
C GLY A 401 -1.13 -3.31 -5.42
N MET A 402 -1.58 -2.54 -6.42
CA MET A 402 -1.39 -1.09 -6.49
C MET A 402 -2.68 -0.23 -6.43
N PRO A 403 -3.91 -0.76 -6.35
CA PRO A 403 -5.11 0.06 -6.57
C PRO A 403 -5.28 1.17 -5.54
N TYR A 404 -5.03 0.94 -4.24
CA TYR A 404 -5.15 2.00 -3.24
C TYR A 404 -4.10 3.10 -3.43
N ALA A 405 -2.88 2.75 -3.87
CA ALA A 405 -1.89 3.75 -4.25
C ALA A 405 -2.32 4.58 -5.48
N LEU A 406 -3.07 3.98 -6.42
CA LEU A 406 -3.68 4.73 -7.53
C LEU A 406 -4.76 5.69 -7.02
N VAL A 407 -5.62 5.27 -6.10
CA VAL A 407 -6.61 6.16 -5.45
C VAL A 407 -5.93 7.41 -4.91
N LEU A 408 -4.86 7.26 -4.11
CA LEU A 408 -4.14 8.41 -3.54
C LEU A 408 -3.49 9.31 -4.61
N LYS A 409 -2.99 8.72 -5.70
CA LYS A 409 -2.48 9.49 -6.85
C LYS A 409 -3.60 10.25 -7.56
N HIS A 410 -4.77 9.65 -7.72
CA HIS A 410 -5.94 10.31 -8.32
C HIS A 410 -6.45 11.45 -7.43
N VAL A 411 -6.41 11.28 -6.10
CA VAL A 411 -6.68 12.38 -5.14
C VAL A 411 -5.73 13.54 -5.38
N GLY A 412 -4.40 13.30 -5.47
CA GLY A 412 -3.43 14.35 -5.73
C GLY A 412 -3.66 15.10 -7.04
N VAL A 413 -4.05 14.36 -8.10
CA VAL A 413 -4.37 14.97 -9.39
C VAL A 413 -5.68 15.78 -9.34
N LEU A 414 -6.71 15.25 -8.65
CA LEU A 414 -7.95 15.97 -8.43
C LEU A 414 -7.71 17.25 -7.61
N TYR A 415 -6.89 17.20 -6.56
CA TYR A 415 -6.50 18.36 -5.77
C TYR A 415 -5.84 19.44 -6.64
N GLN A 416 -4.87 19.07 -7.47
CA GLN A 416 -4.22 20.03 -8.36
C GLN A 416 -5.23 20.66 -9.35
N THR A 417 -6.16 19.85 -9.88
CA THR A 417 -7.24 20.37 -10.73
C THR A 417 -8.12 21.37 -9.97
N MET A 418 -8.48 21.04 -8.71
CA MET A 418 -9.28 21.91 -7.83
C MET A 418 -8.52 23.21 -7.51
N TYR A 419 -7.24 23.14 -7.20
CA TYR A 419 -6.41 24.33 -6.97
C TYR A 419 -6.36 25.25 -8.20
N CYS A 420 -6.12 24.69 -9.38
CA CYS A 420 -6.04 25.47 -10.61
C CYS A 420 -7.39 26.15 -10.92
N VAL A 421 -8.49 25.42 -10.81
CA VAL A 421 -9.84 25.97 -11.07
C VAL A 421 -10.21 27.03 -10.01
N ALA A 422 -9.96 26.77 -8.72
CA ALA A 422 -10.23 27.76 -7.68
C ALA A 422 -9.40 29.04 -7.88
N THR A 423 -8.15 28.91 -8.26
CA THR A 423 -7.27 30.06 -8.57
C THR A 423 -7.81 30.86 -9.74
N ALA A 424 -8.21 30.19 -10.84
CA ALA A 424 -8.80 30.84 -12.02
C ALA A 424 -10.13 31.53 -11.69
N MET A 425 -10.89 31.02 -10.73
CA MET A 425 -12.17 31.59 -10.28
C MET A 425 -12.03 32.63 -9.16
N GLY A 426 -10.81 32.91 -8.68
CA GLY A 426 -10.60 33.83 -7.56
C GLY A 426 -11.16 33.32 -6.20
N LEU A 427 -11.22 32.00 -6.00
CA LEU A 427 -11.66 31.35 -4.76
C LEU A 427 -10.48 31.05 -3.82
N ALA A 428 -10.79 30.67 -2.58
CA ALA A 428 -9.82 30.31 -1.55
C ALA A 428 -9.74 28.78 -1.38
N PRO A 429 -8.77 28.10 -2.03
CA PRO A 429 -8.58 26.66 -1.94
C PRO A 429 -7.64 26.25 -0.83
N CYS A 430 -7.90 25.11 -0.19
CA CYS A 430 -6.98 24.45 0.74
C CYS A 430 -7.16 22.92 0.73
N GLY A 431 -6.23 22.19 0.13
CA GLY A 431 -6.16 20.73 0.27
C GLY A 431 -5.75 20.35 1.69
N LEU A 432 -6.41 19.35 2.27
CA LEU A 432 -6.19 18.90 3.64
C LEU A 432 -5.50 17.53 3.63
N GLY A 433 -4.61 17.32 4.59
CA GLY A 433 -3.84 16.08 4.71
C GLY A 433 -4.46 15.04 5.65
N ALA A 434 -5.54 15.39 6.31
CA ALA A 434 -6.24 14.50 7.26
C ALA A 434 -7.75 14.65 7.09
N GLY A 435 -8.49 13.61 7.50
CA GLY A 435 -9.94 13.55 7.46
C GLY A 435 -10.52 12.54 8.45
N ASP A 436 -11.84 12.52 8.59
CA ASP A 436 -12.57 11.60 9.48
C ASP A 436 -13.42 10.63 8.65
N ALA A 437 -12.79 9.52 8.22
CA ALA A 437 -13.46 8.50 7.41
C ALA A 437 -14.63 7.83 8.15
N GLU A 438 -14.56 7.71 9.49
CA GLU A 438 -15.66 7.17 10.28
C GLU A 438 -16.87 8.11 10.29
N ALA A 439 -16.64 9.41 10.49
CA ALA A 439 -17.72 10.40 10.41
C ALA A 439 -18.35 10.46 9.01
N PHE A 440 -17.54 10.28 7.94
CA PHE A 440 -18.06 10.14 6.58
C PHE A 440 -18.99 8.92 6.45
N THR A 441 -18.57 7.75 6.93
CA THR A 441 -19.39 6.53 6.95
C THR A 441 -20.70 6.74 7.70
N GLN A 442 -20.64 7.36 8.90
CA GLN A 442 -21.83 7.65 9.71
C GLN A 442 -22.78 8.65 9.03
N ALA A 443 -22.25 9.64 8.31
CA ALA A 443 -23.04 10.65 7.62
C ALA A 443 -23.72 10.10 6.36
N THR A 444 -23.04 9.26 5.60
CA THR A 444 -23.51 8.71 4.32
C THR A 444 -24.27 7.40 4.47
N GLY A 445 -23.93 6.57 5.46
CA GLY A 445 -24.40 5.19 5.59
C GLY A 445 -23.81 4.24 4.56
N ARG A 446 -22.72 4.64 3.87
CA ARG A 446 -21.99 3.76 2.95
C ARG A 446 -21.16 2.74 3.72
N ASP A 447 -21.04 1.54 3.19
CA ASP A 447 -20.12 0.54 3.72
C ASP A 447 -18.66 1.01 3.44
N PRO A 448 -17.80 1.17 4.45
CA PRO A 448 -16.43 1.63 4.26
C PRO A 448 -15.55 0.68 3.43
N LEU A 449 -15.96 -0.60 3.26
CA LEU A 449 -15.28 -1.55 2.37
C LEU A 449 -15.68 -1.38 0.90
N GLU A 450 -16.79 -0.68 0.61
CA GLU A 450 -17.24 -0.39 -0.74
C GLU A 450 -16.93 1.05 -1.15
N GLU A 451 -17.16 2.01 -0.24
CA GLU A 451 -16.93 3.43 -0.47
C GLU A 451 -16.42 4.11 0.80
N CYS A 452 -15.17 4.56 0.81
CA CYS A 452 -14.51 5.19 1.95
C CYS A 452 -14.04 6.62 1.65
N GLY A 453 -14.06 7.48 2.66
CA GLY A 453 -13.45 8.82 2.58
C GLY A 453 -11.93 8.71 2.46
N VAL A 454 -11.35 9.41 1.48
CA VAL A 454 -9.91 9.32 1.16
C VAL A 454 -9.23 10.69 1.11
N ALA A 455 -10.00 11.79 1.10
CA ALA A 455 -9.43 13.12 1.06
C ALA A 455 -10.45 14.22 1.37
N GLU A 456 -9.98 15.40 1.78
CA GLU A 456 -10.78 16.59 2.05
C GLU A 456 -10.13 17.82 1.43
N PHE A 457 -10.96 18.68 0.83
CA PHE A 457 -10.55 19.92 0.21
C PHE A 457 -11.47 21.05 0.64
N ALA A 458 -10.92 22.06 1.31
CA ALA A 458 -11.66 23.25 1.72
C ALA A 458 -11.76 24.24 0.57
N LEU A 459 -12.95 24.80 0.37
CA LEU A 459 -13.23 25.82 -0.62
C LEU A 459 -14.06 26.93 0.02
N SER A 460 -13.64 28.17 -0.18
CA SER A 460 -14.30 29.36 0.34
C SER A 460 -14.18 30.53 -0.64
N SER A 461 -14.91 31.57 -0.41
CA SER A 461 -14.66 32.86 -1.05
C SER A 461 -13.33 33.44 -0.57
N ARG A 462 -12.69 34.22 -1.44
CA ARG A 462 -11.38 34.81 -1.19
C ARG A 462 -11.50 36.17 -0.55
N PRO A 463 -10.83 36.44 0.57
CA PRO A 463 -10.87 37.76 1.18
C PRO A 463 -10.17 38.81 0.29
N ILE A 464 -10.68 40.06 0.33
CA ILE A 464 -10.13 41.19 -0.43
C ILE A 464 -8.71 41.50 0.01
N GLU A 465 -8.46 41.51 1.34
CA GLU A 465 -7.12 41.64 1.91
C GLU A 465 -6.51 40.24 2.08
N GLU A 466 -5.54 39.94 1.24
CA GLU A 466 -4.94 38.63 1.27
C GLU A 466 -3.98 38.47 2.47
N PRO A 467 -4.11 37.36 3.20
CA PRO A 467 -3.13 37.02 4.21
C PRO A 467 -1.76 36.80 3.55
N PRO A 468 -0.65 37.14 4.24
CA PRO A 468 0.69 36.92 3.73
C PRO A 468 0.88 35.47 3.31
N ASN A 469 1.66 35.23 2.23
CA ASN A 469 1.91 33.88 1.75
C ASN A 469 2.58 33.02 2.82
N GLU A 470 2.54 31.70 2.66
CA GLU A 470 3.02 30.75 3.68
C GLU A 470 4.50 30.93 4.04
N LEU A 471 5.35 31.24 3.04
CA LEU A 471 6.77 31.55 3.28
C LEU A 471 6.96 32.83 4.11
N ALA A 472 6.17 33.87 3.87
CA ALA A 472 6.19 35.09 4.67
C ALA A 472 5.71 34.85 6.11
N ARG A 473 4.69 33.99 6.31
CA ARG A 473 4.22 33.57 7.65
C ARG A 473 5.28 32.76 8.40
N LEU A 474 5.92 31.78 7.74
CA LEU A 474 7.01 30.99 8.34
C LEU A 474 8.19 31.88 8.69
N SER A 475 8.59 32.81 7.81
CA SER A 475 9.66 33.77 8.08
C SER A 475 9.34 34.69 9.25
N ALA A 476 8.08 35.09 9.43
CA ALA A 476 7.66 35.88 10.58
C ALA A 476 7.71 35.09 11.90
N ARG A 477 7.28 33.81 11.88
CA ARG A 477 7.36 32.90 13.05
C ARG A 477 8.80 32.61 13.45
N THR A 478 9.70 32.40 12.50
CA THR A 478 11.12 32.17 12.77
C THR A 478 11.81 33.38 13.42
N ARG A 479 11.35 34.59 13.09
CA ARG A 479 11.87 35.83 13.70
C ARG A 479 11.33 36.08 15.12
N GLN A 480 10.21 35.49 15.51
CA GLN A 480 9.61 35.66 16.84
C GLN A 480 10.14 34.70 17.92
N GLY A 481 10.96 33.70 17.54
CA GLY A 481 11.47 32.67 18.46
C GLY A 481 10.39 31.68 18.93
N PRO A 482 10.78 30.57 19.57
CA PRO A 482 9.82 29.65 20.16
C PRO A 482 9.00 30.36 21.25
N PRO A 483 7.69 30.01 21.41
CA PRO A 483 6.90 30.56 22.50
C PRO A 483 7.60 30.28 23.82
N LYS A 484 7.76 31.32 24.65
CA LYS A 484 8.30 31.15 26.00
C LYS A 484 7.36 30.21 26.76
N GLU A 485 7.87 29.04 27.11
CA GLU A 485 7.19 28.18 28.08
C GLU A 485 6.89 29.00 29.31
N THR A 486 5.62 29.24 29.60
CA THR A 486 5.17 29.84 30.86
C THR A 486 5.33 28.77 31.94
N PRO A 487 5.90 29.09 33.12
CA PRO A 487 6.21 28.15 34.18
C PRO A 487 4.99 27.48 34.79
#